data_e611442c60909e1e28be9d459cc18f46
#
_entry.id   e611442c60909e1e28be9d459cc18f46
#
_cell.length_a   1.000
_cell.length_b   1.000
_cell.length_c   1.000
_cell.angle_alpha   90.00
_cell.angle_beta   90.00
_cell.angle_gamma   90.00
#
_symmetry.space_group_name_H-M   'P 1'
#
loop_
_entity.id
_entity.type
_entity.pdbx_description
1 polymer ?
#
loop_
_entity_poly.entity_id
_entity_poly.type
_entity_poly.pdbx_seq_one_letter_code
_entity_poly.pdbx_strand_id
1 'polypeptide(L)'
;MDKHIRRVIMLNNKKIKLINVAVCVLGFSFLTAQDSEKDYVVTFTKSSLKPLAQVEDGSGTERKDLFEEFSRKMNPLTPELKMSMTLGHYWTGVSTDVLAINAYESIADADKVNEDGQKTRERAWRRDDVREEFFKNYDKYWVGGHTDMEIFRIIPDRTKTRKRKPKENTVITITTHYVAPLSEVEGGSAEERSELFDKYFEDVEMKNDKLLSQIVLGHYWSGQLGYGKGWPIVYVREWASMADADDNESWGKVQEEAWPDEAEREAKVKRYFEYLSGNFHKEMGIYYNWVNLQK
;
A
#
# COMPACT_ATOMS: atom_id res chain seq x y z
N MET A 1 -22.92 -2.75 -57.70
CA MET A 1 -22.40 -2.43 -56.32
C MET A 1 -20.93 -2.10 -56.46
N ASP A 2 -20.64 -0.83 -56.31
CA ASP A 2 -19.47 -0.11 -56.81
C ASP A 2 -18.17 -0.51 -56.11
N LYS A 3 -17.09 -0.73 -56.88
CA LYS A 3 -15.74 -1.10 -56.36
C LYS A 3 -15.16 -0.05 -55.41
N HIS A 4 -15.69 1.17 -55.40
CA HIS A 4 -15.26 2.25 -54.55
C HIS A 4 -15.73 2.08 -53.08
N ILE A 5 -16.91 1.50 -52.87
CA ILE A 5 -17.48 1.29 -51.53
C ILE A 5 -16.71 0.19 -50.76
N ARG A 6 -16.20 -0.83 -51.46
CA ARG A 6 -15.42 -1.90 -50.84
C ARG A 6 -14.02 -1.44 -50.36
N ARG A 7 -13.45 -0.40 -50.97
CA ARG A 7 -12.13 0.12 -50.61
C ARG A 7 -12.19 0.99 -49.35
N VAL A 8 -13.28 1.69 -49.12
CA VAL A 8 -13.49 2.52 -47.93
C VAL A 8 -13.77 1.68 -46.67
N ILE A 9 -14.49 0.56 -46.82
CA ILE A 9 -14.79 -0.35 -45.71
C ILE A 9 -13.55 -1.12 -45.27
N MET A 10 -12.62 -1.48 -46.19
CA MET A 10 -11.37 -2.16 -45.81
C MET A 10 -10.33 -1.26 -45.17
N LEU A 11 -10.34 0.04 -45.46
CA LEU A 11 -9.44 1.01 -44.83
C LEU A 11 -9.87 1.38 -43.39
N ASN A 12 -11.19 1.37 -43.14
CA ASN A 12 -11.69 1.60 -41.78
C ASN A 12 -11.45 0.42 -40.83
N ASN A 13 -11.51 -0.82 -41.32
CA ASN A 13 -11.25 -2.00 -40.51
C ASN A 13 -9.76 -2.18 -40.11
N LYS A 14 -8.82 -1.63 -40.90
CA LYS A 14 -7.40 -1.64 -40.52
C LYS A 14 -7.04 -0.56 -39.51
N LYS A 15 -7.72 0.59 -39.51
CA LYS A 15 -7.51 1.63 -38.50
C LYS A 15 -8.11 1.26 -37.12
N ILE A 16 -9.24 0.54 -37.13
CA ILE A 16 -9.87 0.07 -35.88
C ILE A 16 -9.03 -1.06 -35.22
N LYS A 17 -8.34 -1.91 -36.00
CA LYS A 17 -7.43 -2.92 -35.42
C LYS A 17 -6.14 -2.36 -34.86
N LEU A 18 -5.67 -1.21 -35.30
CA LEU A 18 -4.46 -0.54 -34.77
C LEU A 18 -4.74 0.24 -33.48
N ILE A 19 -5.97 0.69 -33.28
CA ILE A 19 -6.36 1.38 -32.02
C ILE A 19 -6.56 0.38 -30.88
N ASN A 20 -7.01 -0.85 -31.15
CA ASN A 20 -7.19 -1.89 -30.14
C ASN A 20 -5.89 -2.60 -29.71
N VAL A 21 -4.78 -2.43 -30.40
CA VAL A 21 -3.48 -2.99 -30.02
C VAL A 21 -2.65 -2.01 -29.16
N ALA A 22 -2.93 -0.71 -29.24
CA ALA A 22 -2.25 0.31 -28.44
C ALA A 22 -2.80 0.45 -27.00
N VAL A 23 -3.97 -0.12 -26.69
CA VAL A 23 -4.62 -0.03 -25.36
C VAL A 23 -4.26 -1.21 -24.46
N CYS A 24 -3.66 -2.28 -24.98
CA CYS A 24 -3.30 -3.46 -24.18
C CYS A 24 -1.86 -3.46 -23.60
N VAL A 25 -1.08 -2.40 -23.74
CA VAL A 25 0.34 -2.38 -23.30
C VAL A 25 0.60 -1.42 -22.11
N LEU A 26 -0.41 -0.68 -21.64
CA LEU A 26 -0.27 0.24 -20.50
C LEU A 26 -1.07 -0.18 -19.25
N GLY A 27 -1.22 -1.48 -19.03
CA GLY A 27 -1.87 -2.02 -17.83
C GLY A 27 -0.93 -2.23 -16.64
N PHE A 28 0.07 -1.39 -16.44
CA PHE A 28 0.79 -1.31 -15.17
C PHE A 28 0.17 -0.18 -14.36
N SER A 29 -0.93 -0.50 -13.70
CA SER A 29 -1.57 0.40 -12.76
C SER A 29 -0.73 0.48 -11.48
N PHE A 30 0.26 1.35 -11.48
CA PHE A 30 0.52 2.09 -10.25
C PHE A 30 -0.76 2.85 -9.93
N LEU A 31 -1.07 3.09 -8.64
CA LEU A 31 -2.05 4.10 -8.28
C LEU A 31 -1.70 5.34 -9.11
N THR A 32 -2.45 5.56 -10.19
CA THR A 32 -2.33 6.78 -10.97
C THR A 32 -2.92 7.89 -10.14
N ALA A 33 -2.61 9.15 -10.42
CA ALA A 33 -3.22 10.27 -9.70
C ALA A 33 -4.76 10.19 -9.66
N GLN A 34 -5.36 9.51 -10.63
CA GLN A 34 -6.82 9.29 -10.72
C GLN A 34 -7.31 8.20 -9.75
N ASP A 35 -6.44 7.23 -9.33
CA ASP A 35 -6.77 6.22 -8.33
C ASP A 35 -6.55 6.74 -6.89
N SER A 36 -5.79 7.83 -6.70
CA SER A 36 -5.58 8.45 -5.39
C SER A 36 -6.84 9.14 -4.83
N GLU A 37 -7.85 9.39 -5.66
CA GLU A 37 -9.14 9.97 -5.24
C GLU A 37 -10.14 8.92 -4.72
N LYS A 38 -9.81 7.61 -4.80
CA LYS A 38 -10.73 6.55 -4.39
C LYS A 38 -10.55 6.13 -2.93
N ASP A 39 -11.68 5.96 -2.27
CA ASP A 39 -11.80 5.51 -0.89
C ASP A 39 -11.71 3.97 -0.80
N TYR A 40 -10.50 3.43 -0.97
CA TYR A 40 -10.28 1.98 -0.92
C TYR A 40 -10.36 1.43 0.50
N VAL A 41 -10.93 0.23 0.62
CA VAL A 41 -10.85 -0.61 1.82
C VAL A 41 -9.48 -1.31 1.85
N VAL A 42 -8.80 -1.23 2.97
CA VAL A 42 -7.46 -1.79 3.16
C VAL A 42 -7.47 -2.83 4.27
N THR A 43 -7.00 -4.03 3.95
CA THR A 43 -6.86 -5.12 4.92
C THR A 43 -5.40 -5.34 5.30
N PHE A 44 -5.16 -5.63 6.57
CA PHE A 44 -3.88 -6.05 7.11
C PHE A 44 -3.99 -7.52 7.51
N THR A 45 -3.22 -8.38 6.84
CA THR A 45 -3.24 -9.83 7.09
C THR A 45 -1.83 -10.31 7.38
N LYS A 46 -1.65 -10.97 8.51
CA LYS A 46 -0.38 -11.53 8.95
C LYS A 46 -0.35 -13.03 8.71
N SER A 47 0.70 -13.50 8.07
CA SER A 47 1.04 -14.91 7.88
C SER A 47 2.42 -15.20 8.45
N SER A 48 2.76 -16.46 8.67
CA SER A 48 4.06 -16.85 9.19
C SER A 48 4.75 -17.85 8.26
N LEU A 49 6.02 -17.59 8.00
CA LEU A 49 6.90 -18.51 7.27
C LEU A 49 7.50 -19.55 8.22
N LYS A 50 7.74 -20.74 7.70
CA LYS A 50 8.61 -21.69 8.39
C LYS A 50 10.06 -21.20 8.34
N PRO A 51 10.82 -21.29 9.45
CA PRO A 51 12.25 -21.12 9.41
C PRO A 51 12.89 -22.01 8.34
N LEU A 52 13.83 -21.49 7.54
CA LEU A 52 14.43 -22.26 6.45
C LEU A 52 15.04 -23.59 6.91
N ALA A 53 15.59 -23.64 8.11
CA ALA A 53 16.12 -24.86 8.70
C ALA A 53 15.07 -25.98 8.96
N GLN A 54 13.78 -25.63 8.89
CA GLN A 54 12.65 -26.57 9.06
C GLN A 54 11.99 -26.93 7.72
N VAL A 55 12.47 -26.39 6.60
CA VAL A 55 11.95 -26.68 5.27
C VAL A 55 12.89 -27.67 4.57
N GLU A 56 12.42 -28.90 4.41
CA GLU A 56 13.17 -29.95 3.72
C GLU A 56 13.48 -29.51 2.28
N ASP A 57 14.73 -29.62 1.89
CA ASP A 57 15.26 -29.19 0.57
C ASP A 57 14.89 -27.76 0.18
N GLY A 58 14.63 -26.90 1.18
CA GLY A 58 14.25 -25.51 0.98
C GLY A 58 15.46 -24.55 0.94
N SER A 59 15.35 -23.47 0.18
CA SER A 59 16.34 -22.41 0.17
C SER A 59 15.71 -21.01 0.12
N GLY A 60 16.48 -19.99 0.52
CA GLY A 60 16.02 -18.59 0.42
C GLY A 60 15.80 -18.16 -1.03
N THR A 61 16.60 -18.65 -1.96
CA THR A 61 16.47 -18.36 -3.40
C THR A 61 15.21 -19.00 -3.96
N GLU A 62 14.99 -20.28 -3.73
CA GLU A 62 13.77 -20.98 -4.19
C GLU A 62 12.51 -20.30 -3.63
N ARG A 63 12.51 -20.00 -2.32
CA ARG A 63 11.38 -19.28 -1.71
C ARG A 63 11.09 -17.96 -2.38
N LYS A 64 12.13 -17.16 -2.64
CA LYS A 64 11.99 -15.88 -3.35
C LYS A 64 11.39 -16.08 -4.73
N ASP A 65 11.94 -17.00 -5.52
CA ASP A 65 11.51 -17.25 -6.91
C ASP A 65 10.04 -17.71 -6.97
N LEU A 66 9.64 -18.60 -6.05
CA LEU A 66 8.25 -19.05 -5.94
C LEU A 66 7.29 -17.91 -5.57
N PHE A 67 7.68 -17.04 -4.65
CA PHE A 67 6.85 -15.91 -4.24
C PHE A 67 6.72 -14.87 -5.37
N GLU A 68 7.81 -14.59 -6.07
CA GLU A 68 7.78 -13.70 -7.24
C GLU A 68 6.96 -14.31 -8.38
N GLU A 69 7.07 -15.62 -8.65
CA GLU A 69 6.23 -16.28 -9.65
C GLU A 69 4.76 -16.23 -9.27
N PHE A 70 4.41 -16.51 -8.01
CA PHE A 70 3.04 -16.42 -7.51
C PHE A 70 2.47 -15.02 -7.77
N SER A 71 3.13 -13.97 -7.30
CA SER A 71 2.65 -12.60 -7.45
C SER A 71 2.55 -12.19 -8.93
N ARG A 72 3.54 -12.52 -9.73
CA ARG A 72 3.56 -12.21 -11.16
C ARG A 72 2.41 -12.86 -11.93
N LYS A 73 1.99 -14.07 -11.54
CA LYS A 73 0.90 -14.79 -12.20
C LYS A 73 -0.48 -14.43 -11.66
N MET A 74 -0.60 -14.25 -10.33
CA MET A 74 -1.89 -14.00 -9.69
C MET A 74 -2.35 -12.54 -9.81
N ASN A 75 -1.46 -11.57 -9.59
CA ASN A 75 -1.84 -10.16 -9.56
C ASN A 75 -2.57 -9.66 -10.82
N PRO A 76 -2.13 -10.01 -12.04
CA PRO A 76 -2.84 -9.59 -13.26
C PRO A 76 -4.23 -10.23 -13.43
N LEU A 77 -4.47 -11.36 -12.77
CA LEU A 77 -5.71 -12.12 -12.85
C LEU A 77 -6.72 -11.77 -11.74
N THR A 78 -6.35 -10.84 -10.86
CA THR A 78 -7.16 -10.42 -9.71
C THR A 78 -7.46 -8.91 -9.84
N PRO A 79 -8.38 -8.49 -10.71
CA PRO A 79 -8.65 -7.08 -10.96
C PRO A 79 -9.27 -6.34 -9.77
N GLU A 80 -9.91 -7.05 -8.86
CA GLU A 80 -10.50 -6.54 -7.62
C GLU A 80 -9.43 -6.06 -6.64
N LEU A 81 -8.26 -6.69 -6.63
CA LEU A 81 -7.10 -6.27 -5.84
C LEU A 81 -6.45 -5.06 -6.50
N LYS A 82 -6.59 -3.87 -5.91
CA LYS A 82 -6.09 -2.59 -6.47
C LYS A 82 -4.64 -2.31 -6.09
N MET A 83 -4.26 -2.71 -4.88
CA MET A 83 -2.91 -2.58 -4.37
C MET A 83 -2.59 -3.80 -3.50
N SER A 84 -1.36 -4.25 -3.55
CA SER A 84 -0.83 -5.26 -2.62
C SER A 84 0.61 -4.91 -2.26
N MET A 85 0.90 -4.90 -0.96
CA MET A 85 2.25 -4.85 -0.41
C MET A 85 2.51 -6.12 0.37
N THR A 86 3.65 -6.74 0.16
CA THR A 86 4.12 -7.88 0.98
C THR A 86 5.34 -7.43 1.75
N LEU A 87 5.21 -7.41 3.07
CA LEU A 87 6.17 -6.86 3.98
C LEU A 87 6.79 -7.97 4.82
N GLY A 88 8.12 -8.07 4.79
CA GLY A 88 8.89 -8.99 5.62
C GLY A 88 9.49 -8.27 6.83
N HIS A 89 9.87 -9.06 7.83
CA HIS A 89 10.57 -8.56 9.01
C HIS A 89 11.82 -7.74 8.67
N TYR A 90 12.00 -6.62 9.37
CA TYR A 90 13.23 -5.83 9.34
C TYR A 90 13.78 -5.66 10.77
N TRP A 91 13.22 -4.73 11.56
CA TRP A 91 13.66 -4.48 12.93
C TRP A 91 12.64 -4.89 14.00
N THR A 92 11.37 -4.97 13.63
CA THR A 92 10.28 -5.23 14.59
C THR A 92 9.51 -6.49 14.23
N GLY A 93 8.85 -7.08 15.22
CA GLY A 93 8.03 -8.28 15.03
C GLY A 93 8.85 -9.57 15.06
N VAL A 94 8.23 -10.66 14.62
CA VAL A 94 8.86 -11.99 14.56
C VAL A 94 9.52 -12.17 13.19
N SER A 95 10.74 -12.68 13.15
CA SER A 95 11.55 -12.80 11.91
C SER A 95 10.91 -13.66 10.82
N THR A 96 9.91 -14.45 11.15
CA THR A 96 9.16 -15.28 10.20
C THR A 96 7.82 -14.68 9.80
N ASP A 97 7.40 -13.56 10.39
CA ASP A 97 6.12 -12.94 10.05
C ASP A 97 6.21 -12.20 8.72
N VAL A 98 5.14 -12.33 7.95
CA VAL A 98 4.89 -11.61 6.70
C VAL A 98 3.58 -10.85 6.86
N LEU A 99 3.62 -9.55 6.64
CA LEU A 99 2.44 -8.70 6.66
C LEU A 99 2.03 -8.38 5.21
N ALA A 100 0.82 -8.75 4.84
CA ALA A 100 0.20 -8.32 3.59
C ALA A 100 -0.73 -7.13 3.85
N ILE A 101 -0.56 -6.06 3.07
CA ILE A 101 -1.45 -4.89 3.04
C ILE A 101 -2.09 -4.86 1.66
N ASN A 102 -3.40 -5.10 1.61
CA ASN A 102 -4.14 -5.21 0.36
C ASN A 102 -5.25 -4.16 0.31
N ALA A 103 -5.46 -3.53 -0.85
CA ALA A 103 -6.52 -2.56 -1.08
C ALA A 103 -7.52 -3.05 -2.12
N TYR A 104 -8.80 -2.78 -1.86
CA TYR A 104 -9.96 -3.17 -2.67
C TYR A 104 -10.94 -1.98 -2.77
N GLU A 105 -11.81 -1.96 -3.79
CA GLU A 105 -12.86 -0.93 -3.86
C GLU A 105 -13.95 -1.15 -2.78
N SER A 106 -14.14 -2.40 -2.34
CA SER A 106 -15.12 -2.75 -1.31
C SER A 106 -14.74 -4.03 -0.56
N ILE A 107 -15.41 -4.30 0.58
CA ILE A 107 -15.30 -5.61 1.26
C ILE A 107 -15.81 -6.73 0.34
N ALA A 108 -16.85 -6.50 -0.45
CA ALA A 108 -17.36 -7.50 -1.38
C ALA A 108 -16.32 -7.88 -2.45
N ASP A 109 -15.45 -6.96 -2.88
CA ASP A 109 -14.34 -7.27 -3.77
C ASP A 109 -13.27 -8.10 -3.08
N ALA A 110 -12.99 -7.85 -1.79
CA ALA A 110 -12.09 -8.68 -1.00
C ALA A 110 -12.63 -10.11 -0.84
N ASP A 111 -13.93 -10.26 -0.53
CA ASP A 111 -14.60 -11.55 -0.44
C ASP A 111 -14.53 -12.30 -1.78
N LYS A 112 -14.80 -11.61 -2.89
CA LYS A 112 -14.72 -12.18 -4.22
C LYS A 112 -13.32 -12.69 -4.58
N VAL A 113 -12.27 -11.98 -4.17
CA VAL A 113 -10.88 -12.45 -4.37
C VAL A 113 -10.64 -13.76 -3.64
N ASN A 114 -11.16 -13.90 -2.41
CA ASN A 114 -11.05 -15.14 -1.64
C ASN A 114 -11.85 -16.29 -2.28
N GLU A 115 -13.10 -16.04 -2.67
CA GLU A 115 -14.00 -17.03 -3.30
C GLU A 115 -13.45 -17.52 -4.66
N ASP A 116 -12.95 -16.60 -5.48
CA ASP A 116 -12.40 -16.92 -6.80
C ASP A 116 -10.93 -17.39 -6.77
N GLY A 117 -10.31 -17.43 -5.60
CA GLY A 117 -8.89 -17.76 -5.44
C GLY A 117 -8.48 -19.05 -6.14
N GLN A 118 -9.26 -20.14 -5.99
CA GLN A 118 -9.00 -21.41 -6.65
C GLN A 118 -9.10 -21.30 -8.19
N LYS A 119 -10.14 -20.67 -8.71
CA LYS A 119 -10.32 -20.44 -10.16
C LYS A 119 -9.19 -19.59 -10.73
N THR A 120 -8.72 -18.61 -9.96
CA THR A 120 -7.59 -17.75 -10.35
C THR A 120 -6.30 -18.55 -10.43
N ARG A 121 -6.05 -19.46 -9.48
CA ARG A 121 -4.91 -20.40 -9.51
C ARG A 121 -4.96 -21.31 -10.76
N GLU A 122 -6.13 -21.85 -11.12
CA GLU A 122 -6.32 -22.66 -12.31
C GLU A 122 -6.07 -21.89 -13.61
N ARG A 123 -6.42 -20.63 -13.66
CA ARG A 123 -6.11 -19.73 -14.79
C ARG A 123 -4.62 -19.40 -14.87
N ALA A 124 -3.97 -19.20 -13.72
CA ALA A 124 -2.55 -18.87 -13.61
C ALA A 124 -1.64 -20.05 -13.97
N TRP A 125 -2.04 -21.27 -13.59
CA TRP A 125 -1.35 -22.53 -13.89
C TRP A 125 -2.37 -23.50 -14.53
N ARG A 126 -2.47 -23.48 -15.86
CA ARG A 126 -3.50 -24.21 -16.62
C ARG A 126 -3.34 -25.73 -16.60
N ARG A 127 -2.11 -26.21 -16.40
CA ARG A 127 -1.83 -27.65 -16.31
C ARG A 127 -1.87 -28.05 -14.84
N ASP A 128 -2.66 -29.07 -14.53
CA ASP A 128 -2.89 -29.53 -13.15
C ASP A 128 -1.60 -30.00 -12.49
N ASP A 129 -0.79 -30.83 -13.21
CA ASP A 129 0.49 -31.33 -12.71
C ASP A 129 1.48 -30.21 -12.36
N VAL A 130 1.57 -29.18 -13.18
CA VAL A 130 2.44 -28.01 -12.93
C VAL A 130 1.92 -27.18 -11.76
N ARG A 131 0.58 -27.06 -11.63
CA ARG A 131 -0.05 -26.34 -10.52
C ARG A 131 0.18 -27.05 -9.19
N GLU A 132 -0.06 -28.35 -9.15
CA GLU A 132 0.15 -29.17 -7.95
C GLU A 132 1.61 -29.12 -7.49
N GLU A 133 2.57 -29.27 -8.42
CA GLU A 133 3.98 -29.16 -8.11
C GLU A 133 4.36 -27.77 -7.59
N PHE A 134 3.86 -26.71 -8.24
CA PHE A 134 4.11 -25.33 -7.81
C PHE A 134 3.62 -25.13 -6.37
N PHE A 135 2.34 -25.45 -6.07
CA PHE A 135 1.78 -25.20 -4.75
C PHE A 135 2.38 -26.12 -3.68
N LYS A 136 2.76 -27.34 -4.01
CA LYS A 136 3.52 -28.22 -3.10
C LYS A 136 4.83 -27.52 -2.66
N ASN A 137 5.56 -26.92 -3.59
CA ASN A 137 6.82 -26.22 -3.30
C ASN A 137 6.59 -24.86 -2.64
N TYR A 138 5.52 -24.15 -2.98
CA TYR A 138 5.15 -22.87 -2.39
C TYR A 138 4.66 -23.01 -0.94
N ASP A 139 3.75 -23.95 -0.70
CA ASP A 139 3.11 -24.14 0.60
C ASP A 139 4.07 -24.71 1.65
N LYS A 140 5.15 -25.41 1.23
CA LYS A 140 6.15 -25.92 2.18
C LYS A 140 6.81 -24.82 3.02
N TYR A 141 6.82 -23.57 2.54
CA TYR A 141 7.40 -22.41 3.23
C TYR A 141 6.46 -21.75 4.23
N TRP A 142 5.17 -22.07 4.22
CA TRP A 142 4.18 -21.45 5.10
C TRP A 142 3.87 -22.33 6.31
N VAL A 143 3.61 -21.69 7.45
CA VAL A 143 3.14 -22.40 8.66
C VAL A 143 1.69 -22.86 8.49
N GLY A 144 0.95 -22.22 7.58
CA GLY A 144 -0.48 -22.44 7.40
C GLY A 144 -1.32 -21.53 8.30
N GLY A 145 -2.47 -21.12 7.76
CA GLY A 145 -3.31 -20.09 8.38
C GLY A 145 -2.74 -18.69 8.27
N HIS A 146 -3.55 -17.74 8.69
CA HIS A 146 -3.19 -16.33 8.78
C HIS A 146 -4.00 -15.68 9.91
N THR A 147 -3.63 -14.44 10.25
CA THR A 147 -4.38 -13.61 11.20
C THR A 147 -4.79 -12.34 10.47
N ASP A 148 -6.10 -12.14 10.33
CA ASP A 148 -6.63 -10.85 9.89
C ASP A 148 -6.53 -9.87 11.06
N MET A 149 -5.79 -8.80 10.84
CA MET A 149 -5.46 -7.87 11.91
C MET A 149 -6.42 -6.70 11.93
N GLU A 150 -6.48 -5.97 10.81
CA GLU A 150 -7.13 -4.66 10.77
C GLU A 150 -7.77 -4.44 9.40
N ILE A 151 -8.86 -3.66 9.38
CA ILE A 151 -9.52 -3.17 8.18
C ILE A 151 -9.69 -1.66 8.29
N PHE A 152 -9.08 -0.94 7.37
CA PHE A 152 -9.07 0.51 7.29
C PHE A 152 -9.66 0.99 5.96
N ARG A 153 -9.79 2.32 5.85
CA ARG A 153 -10.01 2.97 4.56
C ARG A 153 -8.86 3.93 4.24
N ILE A 154 -8.50 4.06 2.96
CA ILE A 154 -7.54 5.08 2.53
C ILE A 154 -8.17 6.46 2.71
N ILE A 155 -7.36 7.43 3.15
CA ILE A 155 -7.66 8.85 3.07
C ILE A 155 -6.99 9.36 1.80
N PRO A 156 -7.74 9.50 0.67
CA PRO A 156 -7.13 9.71 -0.66
C PRO A 156 -6.29 10.98 -0.72
N ASP A 157 -6.82 12.08 -0.17
CA ASP A 157 -6.20 13.41 -0.21
C ASP A 157 -4.86 13.50 0.54
N ARG A 158 -4.49 12.45 1.28
CA ARG A 158 -3.23 12.35 2.05
C ARG A 158 -2.34 11.22 1.58
N THR A 159 -2.53 10.77 0.34
CA THR A 159 -1.73 9.71 -0.27
C THR A 159 -0.64 10.30 -1.16
N LYS A 160 0.61 9.94 -0.88
CA LYS A 160 1.77 10.27 -1.71
C LYS A 160 2.16 9.06 -2.52
N THR A 161 2.04 9.15 -3.85
CA THR A 161 2.46 8.08 -4.73
C THR A 161 3.93 8.25 -5.13
N ARG A 162 4.68 7.17 -5.16
CA ARG A 162 6.07 7.20 -5.63
C ARG A 162 6.14 7.46 -7.14
N LYS A 163 7.16 8.19 -7.56
CA LYS A 163 7.37 8.53 -8.97
C LYS A 163 7.85 7.35 -9.82
N ARG A 164 8.52 6.36 -9.22
CA ARG A 164 9.09 5.19 -9.92
C ARG A 164 9.08 3.97 -9.01
N LYS A 165 8.91 2.78 -9.59
CA LYS A 165 9.08 1.51 -8.86
C LYS A 165 10.53 1.38 -8.42
N PRO A 166 10.81 1.11 -7.13
CA PRO A 166 12.15 0.82 -6.66
C PRO A 166 12.71 -0.44 -7.32
N LYS A 167 14.02 -0.48 -7.50
CA LYS A 167 14.72 -1.66 -8.02
C LYS A 167 15.09 -2.65 -6.93
N GLU A 168 15.20 -2.16 -5.71
CA GLU A 168 15.59 -2.91 -4.52
C GLU A 168 14.49 -2.81 -3.47
N ASN A 169 14.51 -3.69 -2.49
CA ASN A 169 13.59 -3.63 -1.38
C ASN A 169 13.75 -2.30 -0.63
N THR A 170 12.61 -1.73 -0.27
CA THR A 170 12.52 -0.48 0.49
C THR A 170 12.17 -0.77 1.94
N VAL A 171 12.15 0.25 2.77
CA VAL A 171 11.73 0.18 4.17
C VAL A 171 10.34 0.78 4.29
N ILE A 172 9.45 0.06 4.98
CA ILE A 172 8.12 0.57 5.37
C ILE A 172 8.11 0.79 6.87
N THR A 173 7.71 1.99 7.28
CA THR A 173 7.33 2.28 8.66
C THR A 173 5.82 2.39 8.76
N ILE A 174 5.23 1.73 9.76
CA ILE A 174 3.80 1.81 10.05
C ILE A 174 3.63 2.43 11.43
N THR A 175 2.96 3.57 11.49
CA THR A 175 2.75 4.33 12.72
C THR A 175 1.28 4.68 12.88
N THR A 176 0.73 4.45 14.07
CA THR A 176 -0.63 4.85 14.41
C THR A 176 -0.60 6.08 15.30
N HIS A 177 -1.25 7.15 14.86
CA HIS A 177 -1.57 8.31 15.67
C HIS A 177 -3.06 8.31 16.03
N TYR A 178 -3.43 9.07 17.05
CA TYR A 178 -4.82 9.22 17.44
C TYR A 178 -5.26 10.67 17.29
N VAL A 179 -6.35 10.91 16.59
CA VAL A 179 -6.95 12.24 16.46
C VAL A 179 -7.60 12.60 17.79
N ALA A 180 -7.19 13.70 18.39
CA ALA A 180 -7.77 14.17 19.64
C ALA A 180 -9.25 14.53 19.46
N PRO A 181 -10.12 14.18 20.43
CA PRO A 181 -11.47 14.74 20.49
C PRO A 181 -11.40 16.26 20.52
N LEU A 182 -12.26 16.95 19.78
CA LEU A 182 -12.28 18.41 19.73
C LEU A 182 -12.49 19.05 21.12
N SER A 183 -13.17 18.35 22.02
CA SER A 183 -13.35 18.80 23.42
C SER A 183 -12.05 18.83 24.24
N GLU A 184 -11.00 18.17 23.76
CA GLU A 184 -9.69 18.13 24.42
C GLU A 184 -8.68 19.10 23.77
N VAL A 185 -9.05 19.77 22.67
CA VAL A 185 -8.21 20.77 21.99
C VAL A 185 -8.77 22.16 22.23
N GLU A 186 -8.10 22.91 23.10
CA GLU A 186 -8.56 24.27 23.48
C GLU A 186 -8.71 25.16 22.25
N GLY A 187 -9.90 25.75 22.07
CA GLY A 187 -10.24 26.60 20.95
C GLY A 187 -10.22 25.90 19.58
N GLY A 188 -10.14 24.55 19.56
CA GLY A 188 -10.06 23.78 18.33
C GLY A 188 -11.39 23.64 17.60
N SER A 189 -11.33 23.50 16.27
CA SER A 189 -12.47 23.20 15.43
C SER A 189 -12.17 22.07 14.42
N ALA A 190 -13.21 21.50 13.84
CA ALA A 190 -13.06 20.48 12.80
C ALA A 190 -12.45 21.08 11.52
N GLU A 191 -12.83 22.30 11.21
CA GLU A 191 -12.35 23.08 10.06
C GLU A 191 -10.85 23.38 10.20
N GLU A 192 -10.44 23.95 11.35
CA GLU A 192 -9.03 24.23 11.63
C GLU A 192 -8.19 22.94 11.54
N ARG A 193 -8.68 21.85 12.14
CA ARG A 193 -7.98 20.55 12.09
C ARG A 193 -7.80 20.07 10.66
N SER A 194 -8.86 20.11 9.84
CA SER A 194 -8.79 19.66 8.45
C SER A 194 -7.78 20.49 7.66
N GLU A 195 -7.91 21.82 7.74
CA GLU A 195 -7.01 22.76 7.04
C GLU A 195 -5.55 22.56 7.47
N LEU A 196 -5.29 22.37 8.76
CA LEU A 196 -3.94 22.20 9.26
C LEU A 196 -3.33 20.86 8.81
N PHE A 197 -4.14 19.77 8.81
CA PHE A 197 -3.69 18.47 8.34
C PHE A 197 -3.44 18.45 6.84
N ASP A 198 -4.30 19.10 6.05
CA ASP A 198 -4.14 19.20 4.60
C ASP A 198 -2.91 20.03 4.24
N LYS A 199 -2.71 21.18 4.91
CA LYS A 199 -1.50 22.00 4.72
C LYS A 199 -0.21 21.28 5.16
N TYR A 200 -0.24 20.55 6.27
CA TYR A 200 0.93 19.79 6.70
C TYR A 200 1.28 18.70 5.67
N PHE A 201 0.27 18.02 5.13
CA PHE A 201 0.48 17.03 4.08
C PHE A 201 1.05 17.68 2.81
N GLU A 202 0.42 18.74 2.29
CA GLU A 202 0.81 19.40 1.03
C GLU A 202 2.17 20.08 1.12
N ASP A 203 2.41 20.79 2.21
CA ASP A 203 3.58 21.66 2.36
C ASP A 203 4.80 20.96 2.96
N VAL A 204 4.60 19.87 3.71
CA VAL A 204 5.68 19.16 4.40
C VAL A 204 5.81 17.73 3.87
N GLU A 205 4.79 16.89 4.01
CA GLU A 205 4.92 15.47 3.69
C GLU A 205 5.13 15.23 2.18
N MET A 206 4.38 15.92 1.32
CA MET A 206 4.53 15.82 -0.14
C MET A 206 5.89 16.32 -0.64
N LYS A 207 6.49 17.29 0.05
CA LYS A 207 7.76 17.92 -0.35
C LYS A 207 8.98 17.20 0.21
N ASN A 208 8.84 16.33 1.20
CA ASN A 208 9.95 15.54 1.70
C ASN A 208 10.37 14.50 0.65
N ASP A 209 11.51 14.70 0.02
CA ASP A 209 12.02 13.87 -1.08
C ASP A 209 12.53 12.49 -0.61
N LYS A 210 12.84 12.34 0.68
CA LYS A 210 13.20 11.08 1.31
C LYS A 210 11.99 10.16 1.47
N LEU A 211 10.79 10.70 1.65
CA LEU A 211 9.55 9.96 1.69
C LEU A 211 9.13 9.56 0.27
N LEU A 212 9.36 8.29 -0.10
CA LEU A 212 9.09 7.77 -1.45
C LEU A 212 7.59 7.68 -1.73
N SER A 213 6.83 7.13 -0.80
CA SER A 213 5.37 7.05 -0.84
C SER A 213 4.77 7.04 0.57
N GLN A 214 3.51 7.39 0.66
CA GLN A 214 2.73 7.37 1.90
C GLN A 214 1.29 7.01 1.58
N ILE A 215 0.73 6.15 2.41
CA ILE A 215 -0.70 5.88 2.47
C ILE A 215 -1.16 6.24 3.87
N VAL A 216 -2.17 7.09 3.96
CA VAL A 216 -2.80 7.44 5.23
C VAL A 216 -4.13 6.70 5.33
N LEU A 217 -4.32 5.98 6.42
CA LEU A 217 -5.46 5.14 6.66
C LEU A 217 -6.28 5.68 7.82
N GLY A 218 -7.58 5.73 7.63
CA GLY A 218 -8.56 6.08 8.65
C GLY A 218 -9.36 4.86 9.11
N HIS A 219 -10.10 5.05 10.19
CA HIS A 219 -11.02 4.03 10.70
C HIS A 219 -12.04 3.59 9.65
N TYR A 220 -12.26 2.27 9.57
CA TYR A 220 -13.37 1.67 8.86
C TYR A 220 -14.12 0.71 9.78
N TRP A 221 -13.72 -0.56 9.87
CA TRP A 221 -14.22 -1.52 10.86
C TRP A 221 -13.26 -1.70 12.03
N SER A 222 -11.97 -1.64 11.76
CA SER A 222 -10.93 -1.73 12.77
C SER A 222 -10.54 -0.35 13.26
N GLY A 223 -9.82 -0.34 14.33
CA GLY A 223 -9.45 0.86 15.03
C GLY A 223 -10.40 1.08 16.18
N GLN A 224 -10.13 0.39 17.30
CA GLN A 224 -10.75 0.78 18.55
C GLN A 224 -10.48 2.25 18.79
N LEU A 225 -11.53 2.99 19.09
CA LEU A 225 -11.40 4.28 19.75
C LEU A 225 -10.48 4.05 20.92
N GLY A 226 -9.25 4.55 20.84
CA GLY A 226 -8.22 4.27 21.80
C GLY A 226 -8.62 4.82 23.16
N TYR A 227 -9.29 4.05 23.99
CA TYR A 227 -9.56 4.34 25.42
C TYR A 227 -9.61 5.85 25.75
N GLY A 228 -10.50 6.62 25.09
CA GLY A 228 -10.57 8.08 25.23
C GLY A 228 -9.55 8.89 24.41
N LYS A 229 -8.77 8.26 23.53
CA LYS A 229 -7.72 8.95 22.74
C LYS A 229 -8.13 9.37 21.32
N GLY A 230 -9.40 9.17 20.93
CA GLY A 230 -9.89 9.57 19.63
C GLY A 230 -9.71 8.52 18.53
N TRP A 231 -9.88 8.94 17.27
CA TRP A 231 -9.85 8.05 16.11
C TRP A 231 -8.41 7.77 15.66
N PRO A 232 -8.06 6.49 15.35
CA PRO A 232 -6.73 6.18 14.82
C PRO A 232 -6.58 6.71 13.41
N ILE A 233 -5.39 7.26 13.11
CA ILE A 233 -4.87 7.48 11.78
C ILE A 233 -3.59 6.67 11.65
N VAL A 234 -3.50 5.82 10.63
CA VAL A 234 -2.34 4.96 10.40
C VAL A 234 -1.58 5.50 9.19
N TYR A 235 -0.30 5.75 9.38
CA TYR A 235 0.63 6.13 8.33
C TYR A 235 1.44 4.91 7.90
N VAL A 236 1.34 4.53 6.64
CA VAL A 236 2.20 3.53 5.99
C VAL A 236 3.15 4.31 5.10
N ARG A 237 4.41 4.46 5.50
CA ARG A 237 5.41 5.30 4.83
C ARG A 237 6.52 4.45 4.25
N GLU A 238 6.89 4.72 3.01
CA GLU A 238 7.95 4.04 2.29
C GLU A 238 9.20 4.92 2.16
N TRP A 239 10.35 4.34 2.46
CA TRP A 239 11.65 4.98 2.46
C TRP A 239 12.66 4.15 1.68
N ALA A 240 13.68 4.78 1.09
CA ALA A 240 14.74 4.02 0.43
C ALA A 240 15.58 3.22 1.46
N SER A 241 15.73 3.76 2.67
CA SER A 241 16.50 3.14 3.75
C SER A 241 15.96 3.52 5.13
N MET A 242 16.41 2.82 6.17
CA MET A 242 16.11 3.21 7.54
C MET A 242 16.76 4.55 7.92
N ALA A 243 17.93 4.86 7.37
CA ALA A 243 18.55 6.15 7.57
C ALA A 243 17.70 7.32 7.04
N ASP A 244 16.99 7.10 5.92
CA ASP A 244 16.04 8.11 5.41
C ASP A 244 14.78 8.21 6.28
N ALA A 245 14.34 7.09 6.86
CA ALA A 245 13.17 7.08 7.76
C ALA A 245 13.45 7.81 9.10
N ASP A 246 14.70 7.74 9.58
CA ASP A 246 15.16 8.33 10.85
C ASP A 246 15.76 9.75 10.69
N ASP A 247 15.70 10.30 9.45
CA ASP A 247 16.28 11.62 9.14
C ASP A 247 15.34 12.76 9.58
N ASN A 248 15.45 13.13 10.85
CA ASN A 248 14.71 14.27 11.40
C ASN A 248 15.14 15.62 10.80
N GLU A 249 16.39 15.74 10.31
CA GLU A 249 16.88 16.98 9.69
C GLU A 249 16.12 17.27 8.39
N SER A 250 15.83 16.24 7.60
CA SER A 250 15.03 16.42 6.37
C SER A 250 13.62 16.94 6.66
N TRP A 251 12.99 16.50 7.73
CA TRP A 251 11.68 17.02 8.16
C TRP A 251 11.76 18.47 8.61
N GLY A 252 12.77 18.81 9.44
CA GLY A 252 13.02 20.19 9.88
C GLY A 252 13.21 21.12 8.70
N LYS A 253 14.05 20.74 7.74
CA LYS A 253 14.31 21.52 6.52
C LYS A 253 13.06 21.77 5.69
N VAL A 254 12.23 20.76 5.45
CA VAL A 254 10.97 20.94 4.70
C VAL A 254 9.98 21.82 5.45
N GLN A 255 9.92 21.72 6.78
CA GLN A 255 9.11 22.62 7.61
C GLN A 255 9.61 24.07 7.54
N GLU A 256 10.94 24.30 7.52
CA GLU A 256 11.53 25.62 7.34
C GLU A 256 11.21 26.22 5.96
N GLU A 257 11.25 25.40 4.91
CA GLU A 257 10.88 25.81 3.56
C GLU A 257 9.37 26.13 3.46
N ALA A 258 8.52 25.36 4.13
CA ALA A 258 7.07 25.56 4.16
C ALA A 258 6.67 26.81 4.97
N TRP A 259 7.33 27.02 6.12
CA TRP A 259 7.07 28.09 7.07
C TRP A 259 8.39 28.73 7.52
N PRO A 260 8.89 29.75 6.78
CA PRO A 260 10.20 30.36 7.05
C PRO A 260 10.28 31.12 8.37
N ASP A 261 9.16 31.67 8.85
CA ASP A 261 9.09 32.30 10.17
C ASP A 261 9.10 31.22 11.25
N GLU A 262 10.10 31.26 12.13
CA GLU A 262 10.31 30.26 13.18
C GLU A 262 9.14 30.19 14.17
N ALA A 263 8.64 31.33 14.60
CA ALA A 263 7.56 31.37 15.59
C ALA A 263 6.23 30.85 14.98
N GLU A 264 5.96 31.19 13.72
CA GLU A 264 4.81 30.66 12.99
C GLU A 264 4.94 29.14 12.79
N ARG A 265 6.12 28.66 12.40
CA ARG A 265 6.41 27.23 12.21
C ARG A 265 6.21 26.44 13.49
N GLU A 266 6.81 26.90 14.59
CA GLU A 266 6.65 26.23 15.88
C GLU A 266 5.18 26.18 16.34
N ALA A 267 4.44 27.28 16.17
CA ALA A 267 3.03 27.34 16.50
C ALA A 267 2.19 26.35 15.67
N LYS A 268 2.41 26.27 14.36
CA LYS A 268 1.70 25.35 13.45
C LYS A 268 2.03 23.89 13.76
N VAL A 269 3.30 23.56 13.92
CA VAL A 269 3.73 22.18 14.26
C VAL A 269 3.18 21.75 15.61
N LYS A 270 3.27 22.62 16.64
CA LYS A 270 2.67 22.37 17.92
C LYS A 270 1.16 22.12 17.83
N ARG A 271 0.46 22.99 17.11
CA ARG A 271 -1.00 22.89 16.91
C ARG A 271 -1.40 21.61 16.18
N TYR A 272 -0.63 21.21 15.18
CA TYR A 272 -0.82 19.93 14.46
C TYR A 272 -0.76 18.73 15.44
N PHE A 273 0.24 18.71 16.30
CA PHE A 273 0.39 17.62 17.30
C PHE A 273 -0.64 17.67 18.42
N GLU A 274 -1.20 18.84 18.76
CA GLU A 274 -2.34 18.93 19.70
C GLU A 274 -3.56 18.19 19.16
N TYR A 275 -3.83 18.27 17.84
CA TYR A 275 -4.89 17.52 17.18
C TYR A 275 -4.59 16.02 17.02
N LEU A 276 -3.33 15.61 17.19
CA LEU A 276 -2.91 14.20 17.22
C LEU A 276 -2.72 13.65 18.64
N SER A 277 -3.50 14.12 19.62
CA SER A 277 -3.36 13.73 21.03
C SER A 277 -1.94 13.92 21.57
N GLY A 278 -1.31 15.04 21.18
CA GLY A 278 0.08 15.32 21.47
C GLY A 278 1.01 14.38 20.69
N ASN A 279 2.17 14.09 21.26
CA ASN A 279 3.16 13.19 20.62
C ASN A 279 2.86 11.71 20.87
N PHE A 280 1.63 11.35 21.29
CA PHE A 280 1.31 9.95 21.53
C PHE A 280 1.09 9.23 20.21
N HIS A 281 1.93 8.29 19.91
CA HIS A 281 1.81 7.40 18.77
C HIS A 281 2.22 5.98 19.14
N LYS A 282 1.81 5.03 18.30
CA LYS A 282 2.20 3.63 18.42
C LYS A 282 2.82 3.19 17.10
N GLU A 283 4.07 2.77 17.15
CA GLU A 283 4.67 2.08 16.00
C GLU A 283 4.03 0.71 15.87
N MET A 284 3.49 0.42 14.69
CA MET A 284 3.00 -0.91 14.37
C MET A 284 4.13 -1.80 13.85
N GLY A 285 5.18 -1.21 13.31
CA GLY A 285 6.38 -1.93 12.91
C GLY A 285 7.20 -1.27 11.83
N ILE A 286 8.38 -1.86 11.63
CA ILE A 286 9.34 -1.50 10.58
C ILE A 286 9.63 -2.76 9.78
N TYR A 287 9.41 -2.71 8.46
CA TYR A 287 9.42 -3.85 7.58
C TYR A 287 10.27 -3.63 6.34
N TYR A 288 10.79 -4.71 5.76
CA TYR A 288 11.21 -4.72 4.36
C TYR A 288 10.00 -4.87 3.45
N ASN A 289 9.91 -4.00 2.48
CA ASN A 289 8.94 -4.08 1.41
C ASN A 289 9.52 -4.93 0.27
N TRP A 290 8.96 -6.11 0.03
CA TRP A 290 9.38 -6.97 -1.07
C TRP A 290 8.77 -6.46 -2.38
N VAL A 291 9.41 -5.46 -2.98
CA VAL A 291 8.90 -4.70 -4.12
C VAL A 291 8.55 -5.53 -5.36
N ASN A 292 9.16 -6.71 -5.52
CA ASN A 292 8.83 -7.62 -6.61
C ASN A 292 7.50 -8.38 -6.42
N LEU A 293 6.94 -8.37 -5.21
CA LEU A 293 5.66 -9.01 -4.89
C LEU A 293 4.48 -8.04 -4.92
N GLN A 294 4.72 -6.77 -5.16
CA GLN A 294 3.68 -5.74 -5.16
C GLN A 294 2.80 -5.78 -6.42
N LYS A 295 1.55 -5.40 -6.23
CA LYS A 295 0.61 -5.03 -7.28
C LYS A 295 0.46 -3.53 -7.34
#